data_78b4e9fb6be4a602b383c8a9aa39db26
#
_entry.id   78b4e9fb6be4a602b383c8a9aa39db26
#
_cell.length_a   1.000
_cell.length_b   1.000
_cell.length_c   1.000
_cell.angle_alpha   90.00
_cell.angle_beta   90.00
_cell.angle_gamma   90.00
#
_symmetry.space_group_name_H-M   'P 1'
#
loop_
_entity.id
_entity.type
_entity.pdbx_description
1 polymer ?
#
loop_
_entity_poly.entity_id
_entity_poly.type
_entity_poly.pdbx_seq_one_letter_code
_entity_poly.pdbx_strand_id
1 'polypeptide(L)'
;MSQIVLAVRDPVSATTRAFDQDEILVGRAEESDIVLADRAASRRHARLVRDGGSWWIEDLGSRAGTRRNSNAVTVREALAPGDQIGVGTSLLVVERIANRGAPRAQPLSTGGPAPGTS
;
A
#
# COMPACT_ATOMS: atom_id res chain seq x y z
N MET A 1 -0.13 -10.58 -13.86
CA MET A 1 -0.93 -10.05 -12.75
C MET A 1 -0.05 -9.77 -11.55
N SER A 2 -0.44 -8.82 -10.77
CA SER A 2 0.27 -8.51 -9.53
C SER A 2 -0.70 -8.54 -8.37
N GLN A 3 -0.16 -8.72 -7.18
CA GLN A 3 -0.95 -8.76 -5.97
C GLN A 3 -0.22 -7.97 -4.90
N ILE A 4 -0.97 -7.21 -4.11
CA ILE A 4 -0.43 -6.53 -2.95
C ILE A 4 -1.24 -6.95 -1.73
N VAL A 5 -0.55 -7.24 -0.65
CA VAL A 5 -1.18 -7.63 0.61
C VAL A 5 -0.94 -6.52 1.61
N LEU A 6 -2.02 -6.01 2.17
CA LEU A 6 -1.99 -4.88 3.08
C LEU A 6 -2.60 -5.28 4.42
N ALA A 7 -1.88 -4.97 5.48
CA ALA A 7 -2.45 -4.99 6.83
C ALA A 7 -3.09 -3.62 7.07
N VAL A 8 -4.37 -3.61 7.40
CA VAL A 8 -5.14 -2.39 7.55
C VAL A 8 -5.61 -2.29 9.00
N ARG A 9 -5.27 -1.19 9.65
CA ARG A 9 -5.73 -0.93 11.00
C ARG A 9 -6.39 0.44 11.04
N ASP A 10 -7.66 0.46 11.44
CA ASP A 10 -8.36 1.70 11.72
C ASP A 10 -8.80 1.69 13.19
N PRO A 11 -9.45 2.77 13.69
CA PRO A 11 -9.82 2.83 15.12
C PRO A 11 -10.74 1.71 15.60
N VAL A 12 -11.38 0.99 14.68
CA VAL A 12 -12.39 -0.01 15.02
C VAL A 12 -11.88 -1.43 14.81
N SER A 13 -11.03 -1.65 13.82
CA SER A 13 -10.68 -3.02 13.43
C SER A 13 -9.27 -3.09 12.87
N ALA A 14 -8.79 -4.32 12.75
CA ALA A 14 -7.52 -4.62 12.09
C ALA A 14 -7.73 -5.86 11.23
N THR A 15 -7.39 -5.76 9.96
CA THR A 15 -7.56 -6.85 9.00
C THR A 15 -6.36 -6.90 8.06
N THR A 16 -6.20 -8.04 7.40
CA THR A 16 -5.21 -8.18 6.33
C THR A 16 -5.97 -8.52 5.06
N ARG A 17 -5.69 -7.79 3.99
CA ARG A 17 -6.40 -7.96 2.74
C ARG A 17 -5.43 -8.05 1.58
N ALA A 18 -5.78 -8.88 0.60
CA ALA A 18 -5.00 -9.05 -0.62
C ALA A 18 -5.80 -8.48 -1.79
N PHE A 19 -5.12 -7.74 -2.65
CA PHE A 19 -5.72 -7.13 -3.83
C PHE A 19 -4.93 -7.54 -5.05
N ASP A 20 -5.63 -7.87 -6.13
CA ASP A 20 -4.99 -8.14 -7.42
C ASP A 20 -5.43 -7.16 -8.51
N GLN A 21 -6.09 -6.09 -8.12
CA GLN A 21 -6.45 -4.99 -9.01
C GLN A 21 -5.32 -3.97 -9.07
N ASP A 22 -5.36 -3.11 -10.08
CA ASP A 22 -4.27 -2.16 -10.31
C ASP A 22 -4.45 -0.83 -9.59
N GLU A 23 -5.62 -0.60 -9.01
CA GLU A 23 -5.91 0.62 -8.28
C GLU A 23 -6.73 0.29 -7.05
N ILE A 24 -6.34 0.84 -5.90
CA ILE A 24 -7.00 0.61 -4.62
C ILE A 24 -7.30 1.97 -4.02
N LEU A 25 -8.58 2.29 -3.90
CA LEU A 25 -9.03 3.55 -3.31
C LEU A 25 -9.17 3.36 -1.81
N VAL A 26 -8.61 4.28 -1.04
CA VAL A 26 -8.63 4.24 0.42
C VAL A 26 -9.33 5.47 0.94
N GLY A 27 -10.30 5.31 1.82
CA GLY A 27 -10.98 6.43 2.42
C GLY A 27 -12.14 6.02 3.29
N ARG A 28 -12.89 7.03 3.74
CA ARG A 28 -14.02 6.81 4.63
C ARG A 28 -15.30 6.47 3.85
N ALA A 29 -15.36 6.80 2.57
CA ALA A 29 -16.54 6.58 1.76
C ALA A 29 -16.75 5.08 1.49
N GLU A 30 -18.00 4.65 1.44
CA GLU A 30 -18.36 3.25 1.25
C GLU A 30 -17.87 2.69 -0.09
N GLU A 31 -17.74 3.53 -1.09
CA GLU A 31 -17.27 3.09 -2.40
C GLU A 31 -15.76 2.87 -2.46
N SER A 32 -15.05 3.17 -1.39
CA SER A 32 -13.62 2.90 -1.32
C SER A 32 -13.35 1.40 -1.31
N ASP A 33 -12.22 0.99 -1.87
CA ASP A 33 -11.81 -0.42 -1.82
C ASP A 33 -11.39 -0.80 -0.41
N ILE A 34 -10.74 0.12 0.29
CA ILE A 34 -10.45 0.00 1.71
C ILE A 34 -11.23 1.10 2.41
N VAL A 35 -12.29 0.69 3.11
CA VAL A 35 -13.15 1.62 3.83
C VAL A 35 -12.62 1.73 5.25
N LEU A 36 -12.26 2.94 5.65
CA LEU A 36 -11.72 3.20 6.97
C LEU A 36 -12.80 3.79 7.87
N ALA A 37 -13.03 3.17 9.02
CA ALA A 37 -13.92 3.71 10.04
C ALA A 37 -13.13 4.74 10.86
N ASP A 38 -12.78 5.84 10.22
CA ASP A 38 -11.84 6.81 10.75
C ASP A 38 -12.31 8.22 10.39
N ARG A 39 -12.73 8.97 11.39
CA ARG A 39 -13.25 10.32 11.18
C ARG A 39 -12.19 11.28 10.64
N ALA A 40 -10.92 11.00 10.90
CA ALA A 40 -9.81 11.81 10.40
C ALA A 40 -9.49 11.50 8.93
N ALA A 41 -10.03 10.41 8.39
CA ALA A 41 -9.83 10.10 6.99
C ALA A 41 -10.83 10.86 6.14
N SER A 42 -10.38 11.38 5.00
CA SER A 42 -11.27 11.98 4.02
C SER A 42 -12.05 10.89 3.31
N ARG A 43 -13.18 11.26 2.70
CA ARG A 43 -14.01 10.29 2.00
C ARG A 43 -13.21 9.57 0.93
N ARG A 44 -12.49 10.32 0.11
CA ARG A 44 -11.51 9.80 -0.86
C ARG A 44 -10.16 10.34 -0.42
N HIS A 45 -9.40 9.53 0.28
CA HIS A 45 -8.22 10.03 0.98
C HIS A 45 -6.93 9.79 0.18
N ALA A 46 -6.74 8.57 -0.26
CA ALA A 46 -5.51 8.17 -0.92
C ALA A 46 -5.81 7.02 -1.87
N ARG A 47 -4.89 6.74 -2.75
CA ARG A 47 -4.99 5.53 -3.56
C ARG A 47 -3.63 4.92 -3.77
N LEU A 48 -3.64 3.60 -3.88
CA LEU A 48 -2.49 2.84 -4.28
C LEU A 48 -2.70 2.47 -5.75
N VAL A 49 -1.69 2.66 -6.57
CA VAL A 49 -1.82 2.37 -8.00
C VAL A 49 -0.58 1.63 -8.47
N ARG A 50 -0.79 0.64 -9.33
CA ARG A 50 0.30 -0.08 -9.96
C ARG A 50 0.57 0.53 -11.33
N ASP A 51 1.78 0.97 -11.52
CA ASP A 51 2.19 1.63 -12.74
C ASP A 51 3.65 1.30 -13.00
N GLY A 52 3.94 0.84 -14.22
CA GLY A 52 5.30 0.51 -14.60
C GLY A 52 5.91 -0.63 -13.80
N GLY A 53 5.10 -1.54 -13.33
CA GLY A 53 5.57 -2.68 -12.53
C GLY A 53 5.81 -2.38 -11.08
N SER A 54 5.55 -1.16 -10.65
CA SER A 54 5.69 -0.74 -9.26
C SER A 54 4.35 -0.32 -8.68
N TRP A 55 4.25 -0.38 -7.36
CA TRP A 55 3.11 0.17 -6.64
C TRP A 55 3.47 1.55 -6.11
N TRP A 56 2.51 2.46 -6.16
CA TRP A 56 2.69 3.86 -5.76
C TRP A 56 1.59 4.26 -4.82
N ILE A 57 1.89 5.17 -3.90
CA ILE A 57 0.89 5.79 -3.02
C ILE A 57 0.72 7.25 -3.43
N GLU A 58 -0.56 7.67 -3.54
CA GLU A 58 -0.90 9.06 -3.88
C GLU A 58 -1.89 9.59 -2.86
N ASP A 59 -1.71 10.84 -2.46
CA ASP A 59 -2.71 11.54 -1.67
C ASP A 59 -3.71 12.18 -2.63
N LEU A 60 -5.00 12.07 -2.35
CA LEU A 60 -6.06 12.59 -3.20
C LEU A 60 -6.58 13.95 -2.71
N GLY A 61 -5.69 14.78 -2.17
CA GLY A 61 -6.08 16.07 -1.64
C GLY A 61 -6.78 15.96 -0.31
N SER A 62 -6.36 15.00 0.49
CA SER A 62 -7.00 14.74 1.77
C SER A 62 -6.77 15.88 2.76
N ARG A 63 -7.70 16.02 3.71
CA ARG A 63 -7.61 17.06 4.73
C ARG A 63 -6.46 16.80 5.69
N ALA A 64 -6.30 15.56 6.12
CA ALA A 64 -5.27 15.22 7.11
C ALA A 64 -3.91 14.89 6.48
N GLY A 65 -3.89 14.68 5.17
CA GLY A 65 -2.66 14.26 4.48
C GLY A 65 -2.43 12.77 4.59
N THR A 66 -1.55 12.29 3.75
CA THR A 66 -1.12 10.89 3.72
C THR A 66 0.36 10.87 4.05
N ARG A 67 0.79 9.87 4.81
CA ARG A 67 2.19 9.74 5.20
C ARG A 67 2.72 8.39 4.76
N ARG A 68 3.98 8.37 4.35
CA ARG A 68 4.69 7.12 4.08
C ARG A 68 5.89 7.07 5.01
N ASN A 69 5.90 6.09 5.91
CA ASN A 69 6.97 5.95 6.93
C ASN A 69 7.17 7.26 7.67
N SER A 70 6.06 7.91 8.06
CA SER A 70 6.02 9.15 8.83
C SER A 70 6.36 10.41 8.02
N ASN A 71 6.61 10.29 6.73
CA ASN A 71 6.89 11.45 5.87
C ASN A 71 5.67 11.78 5.02
N ALA A 72 5.37 13.06 4.89
CA ALA A 72 4.22 13.49 4.11
C ALA A 72 4.40 13.13 2.64
N VAL A 73 3.33 12.61 2.03
CA VAL A 73 3.31 12.27 0.62
C VAL A 73 2.77 13.48 -0.14
N THR A 74 3.66 14.21 -0.79
CA THR A 74 3.27 15.39 -1.57
C THR A 74 3.19 15.09 -3.06
N VAL A 75 3.98 14.13 -3.53
CA VAL A 75 3.88 13.56 -4.86
C VAL A 75 3.80 12.05 -4.67
N ARG A 76 3.40 11.34 -5.71
CA ARG A 76 3.29 9.88 -5.55
C ARG A 76 4.67 9.29 -5.25
N GLU A 77 4.69 8.27 -4.42
CA GLU A 77 5.92 7.63 -3.99
C GLU A 77 5.82 6.13 -4.17
N ALA A 78 6.92 5.51 -4.56
CA ALA A 78 6.96 4.07 -4.76
C ALA A 78 6.88 3.35 -3.42
N LEU A 79 6.19 2.21 -3.42
CA LEU A 79 6.00 1.40 -2.23
C LEU A 79 6.86 0.15 -2.29
N ALA A 80 7.28 -0.30 -1.11
CA ALA A 80 8.00 -1.54 -0.94
C ALA A 80 7.42 -2.30 0.26
N PRO A 81 7.61 -3.62 0.32
CA PRO A 81 7.16 -4.36 1.50
C PRO A 81 7.76 -3.77 2.77
N GLY A 82 6.95 -3.65 3.80
CA GLY A 82 7.33 -3.05 5.07
C GLY A 82 6.97 -1.59 5.19
N ASP A 83 6.61 -0.92 4.10
CA ASP A 83 6.24 0.49 4.17
C ASP A 83 4.95 0.66 4.96
N GLN A 84 4.90 1.75 5.72
CA GLN A 84 3.75 2.11 6.54
C GLN A 84 3.10 3.36 5.97
N ILE A 85 1.81 3.27 5.69
CA ILE A 85 1.04 4.36 5.10
C ILE A 85 0.07 4.87 6.15
N GLY A 86 0.23 6.11 6.56
CA GLY A 86 -0.65 6.76 7.53
C GLY A 86 -1.77 7.50 6.81
N VAL A 87 -3.01 7.17 7.15
CA VAL A 87 -4.21 7.79 6.58
C VAL A 87 -5.11 8.17 7.75
N GLY A 88 -5.18 9.47 8.05
CA GLY A 88 -5.87 9.90 9.26
C GLY A 88 -5.19 9.32 10.49
N THR A 89 -5.94 8.61 11.31
CA THR A 89 -5.38 7.87 12.45
C THR A 89 -5.20 6.39 12.13
N SER A 90 -5.44 6.01 10.88
CA SER A 90 -5.34 4.62 10.44
C SER A 90 -3.95 4.35 9.87
N LEU A 91 -3.62 3.07 9.81
CA LEU A 91 -2.30 2.63 9.33
C LEU A 91 -2.49 1.47 8.37
N LEU A 92 -1.86 1.58 7.22
CA LEU A 92 -1.75 0.48 6.27
C LEU A 92 -0.29 0.07 6.19
N VAL A 93 -0.02 -1.23 6.27
CA VAL A 93 1.33 -1.76 6.14
C VAL A 93 1.39 -2.64 4.91
N VAL A 94 2.35 -2.38 4.05
CA VAL A 94 2.56 -3.22 2.87
C VAL A 94 3.25 -4.49 3.33
N GLU A 95 2.48 -5.59 3.39
CA GLU A 95 3.00 -6.86 3.87
C GLU A 95 3.79 -7.57 2.78
N ARG A 96 3.26 -7.54 1.55
CA ARG A 96 3.87 -8.28 0.46
C ARG A 96 3.40 -7.71 -0.87
N ILE A 97 4.30 -7.70 -1.83
CA ILE A 97 3.99 -7.39 -3.21
C ILE A 97 4.45 -8.58 -4.05
N ALA A 98 3.52 -9.19 -4.78
CA ALA A 98 3.80 -10.28 -5.68
C ALA A 98 3.55 -9.77 -7.10
N ASN A 99 4.55 -9.91 -7.96
CA ASN A 99 4.47 -9.42 -9.33
C ASN A 99 4.49 -10.61 -10.27
N ARG A 100 3.33 -11.20 -10.45
CA ARG A 100 3.19 -12.41 -11.27
C ARG A 100 3.35 -12.04 -12.74
N GLY A 101 4.05 -12.88 -13.45
CA GLY A 101 4.38 -12.62 -14.83
C GLY A 101 5.72 -11.94 -15.01
N ALA A 102 6.30 -11.40 -13.96
CA ALA A 102 7.66 -10.89 -14.02
C ALA A 102 8.61 -12.08 -14.02
N PRO A 103 9.68 -12.02 -14.80
CA PRO A 103 10.68 -13.06 -14.72
C PRO A 103 11.26 -13.07 -13.32
N ARG A 104 11.54 -14.16 -12.85
CA ARG A 104 11.93 -14.15 -11.51
C ARG A 104 13.21 -14.58 -11.19
N ALA A 105 13.67 -14.13 -11.16
CA ALA A 105 14.41 -14.45 -10.80
C ALA A 105 14.87 -14.35 -9.68
N GLN A 106 14.82 -14.15 -9.73
CA GLN A 106 15.12 -14.10 -8.99
C GLN A 106 15.42 -14.34 -8.14
N PRO A 107 15.80 -14.58 -8.07
CA PRO A 107 16.11 -14.78 -7.22
C PRO A 107 16.55 -14.57 -6.53
N LEU A 108 16.65 -14.59 -6.73
CA LEU A 108 17.00 -14.54 -5.98
C LEU A 108 17.38 -14.39 -5.37
N SER A 109 17.61 -14.37 -5.46
CA SER A 109 17.97 -14.42 -4.79
C SER A 109 18.32 -14.39 -4.27
N THR A 110 18.56 -14.46 -4.44
CA THR A 110 18.96 -14.68 -3.86
C THR A 110 19.30 -14.49 -3.41
N GLY A 111 19.57 -14.57 -3.55
CA GLY A 111 20.00 -14.64 -2.99
C GLY A 111 20.29 -14.34 -2.68
N GLY A 112 20.50 -14.42 -2.80
CA GLY A 112 20.93 -14.46 -2.39
C GLY A 112 21.28 -14.26 -2.16
N PRO A 113 21.63 -14.44 -2.13
CA PRO A 113 22.12 -14.62 -1.81
C PRO A 113 22.38 -14.55 -1.57
N ALA A 114 22.44 -14.74 -1.62
CA ALA A 114 22.67 -15.13 -1.31
C ALA A 114 22.92 -15.19 -1.11
N PRO A 115 23.18 -15.36 -1.15
CA PRO A 115 23.48 -15.78 -0.92
C PRO A 115 23.68 -15.89 -0.79
N GLY A 116 23.84 -16.05 -0.86
CA GLY A 116 24.08 -16.54 -0.67
C GLY A 116 23.99 -16.61 -0.78
N THR A 117 24.19 -16.71 -0.82
CA THR A 117 24.10 -17.05 -0.90
C THR A 117 23.98 -17.07 -1.02
N SER A 118 24.11 -17.19 -1.04
CA SER A 118 24.04 -17.50 -1.14
C SER A 118 24.05 -17.53 -1.13
#